data_6719d0fc0287f7b893824f0a718cb4aa
#
_entry.id   6719d0fc0287f7b893824f0a718cb4aa
#
_cell.length_a   1.000
_cell.length_b   1.000
_cell.length_c   1.000
_cell.angle_alpha   90.00
_cell.angle_beta   90.00
_cell.angle_gamma   90.00
#
_symmetry.space_group_name_H-M   'P 1'
#
loop_
_entity.id
_entity.type
_entity.pdbx_description
1 polymer ?
#
loop_
_entity_poly.entity_id
_entity_poly.type
_entity_poly.pdbx_seq_one_letter_code
_entity_poly.pdbx_strand_id
1 'polypeptide(L)'
;MKPVLLCLHGWGGSKESFAELKAMLEGEDVLILTPDLPGFGLEPEPDRPWSVDDYADWVEAWLQRNAPTEGCSTLLLGHSHGGRIAIKLATRPQLPATSYQLQHLYLCAAAGIRHRSLKRSVGKVLAGIGRVLFAIPGLSKLEPYAKKLLYKVLREHDYEQASSVMRQTLAKVTAEDLTPLLPKITIPTDLFWGENDTYTPVKDGYTMHNAIRGSVLHTFAATRHRVHR
;
A
#
# COMPACT_ATOMS: atom_id res chain seq x y z
N MET A 1 -15.48 13.88 -21.82
CA MET A 1 -14.57 14.28 -20.73
C MET A 1 -13.45 13.26 -20.67
N LYS A 2 -12.20 13.70 -20.45
CA LYS A 2 -11.08 12.78 -20.29
C LYS A 2 -11.26 11.95 -19.03
N PRO A 3 -11.05 10.62 -19.06
CA PRO A 3 -11.01 9.81 -17.86
C PRO A 3 -9.83 10.23 -16.98
N VAL A 4 -9.99 10.05 -15.69
CA VAL A 4 -8.92 10.29 -14.70
C VAL A 4 -8.27 8.98 -14.36
N LEU A 5 -6.94 8.89 -14.41
CA LEU A 5 -6.16 7.80 -13.83
C LEU A 5 -5.56 8.28 -12.51
N LEU A 6 -6.15 7.84 -11.40
CA LEU A 6 -5.61 8.10 -10.06
C LEU A 6 -4.61 7.02 -9.69
N CYS A 7 -3.37 7.40 -9.40
CA CYS A 7 -2.30 6.47 -9.01
C CYS A 7 -1.89 6.71 -7.56
N LEU A 8 -2.00 5.66 -6.73
CA LEU A 8 -1.64 5.67 -5.31
C LEU A 8 -0.36 4.87 -5.08
N HIS A 9 0.68 5.55 -4.59
CA HIS A 9 2.01 4.97 -4.40
C HIS A 9 2.11 4.05 -3.18
N GLY A 10 3.18 3.26 -3.10
CA GLY A 10 3.49 2.38 -1.98
C GLY A 10 4.07 3.13 -0.78
N TRP A 11 4.20 2.44 0.35
CA TRP A 11 4.84 2.96 1.56
C TRP A 11 6.27 3.41 1.25
N GLY A 12 6.67 4.57 1.74
CA GLY A 12 7.98 5.18 1.43
C GLY A 12 8.14 5.71 0.01
N GLY A 13 7.08 5.66 -0.82
CA GLY A 13 7.04 6.25 -2.15
C GLY A 13 6.58 7.71 -2.14
N SER A 14 6.40 8.24 -3.35
CA SER A 14 5.84 9.58 -3.59
C SER A 14 5.17 9.60 -4.97
N LYS A 15 4.59 10.73 -5.35
CA LYS A 15 4.07 10.98 -6.72
C LYS A 15 5.08 10.62 -7.82
N GLU A 16 6.37 10.75 -7.55
CA GLU A 16 7.45 10.43 -8.50
C GLU A 16 7.57 8.92 -8.78
N SER A 17 6.92 8.07 -7.99
CA SER A 17 6.86 6.63 -8.24
C SER A 17 6.23 6.28 -9.60
N PHE A 18 5.45 7.21 -10.17
CA PHE A 18 4.74 7.04 -11.45
C PHE A 18 5.29 7.91 -12.57
N ALA A 19 6.52 8.44 -12.44
CA ALA A 19 7.12 9.31 -13.47
C ALA A 19 7.24 8.60 -14.83
N GLU A 20 7.67 7.33 -14.81
CA GLU A 20 7.79 6.53 -16.05
C GLU A 20 6.43 6.27 -16.69
N LEU A 21 5.41 5.90 -15.89
CA LEU A 21 4.04 5.71 -16.36
C LEU A 21 3.47 7.00 -16.97
N LYS A 22 3.72 8.16 -16.34
CA LYS A 22 3.31 9.47 -16.88
C LYS A 22 3.95 9.74 -18.23
N ALA A 23 5.26 9.48 -18.36
CA ALA A 23 5.97 9.68 -19.60
C ALA A 23 5.45 8.75 -20.73
N MET A 24 5.14 7.49 -20.40
CA MET A 24 4.58 6.53 -21.35
C MET A 24 3.18 6.90 -21.85
N LEU A 25 2.39 7.55 -21.01
CA LEU A 25 1.02 7.98 -21.33
C LEU A 25 0.95 9.45 -21.78
N GLU A 26 2.10 10.07 -22.04
CA GLU A 26 2.13 11.44 -22.57
C GLU A 26 1.49 11.49 -23.96
N GLY A 27 0.53 12.38 -24.16
CA GLY A 27 -0.25 12.50 -25.39
C GLY A 27 -1.53 11.66 -25.44
N GLU A 28 -1.73 10.74 -24.48
CA GLU A 28 -2.98 9.97 -24.37
C GLU A 28 -4.12 10.84 -23.80
N ASP A 29 -5.35 10.51 -24.16
CA ASP A 29 -6.53 11.24 -23.71
C ASP A 29 -6.98 10.83 -22.29
N VAL A 30 -6.04 10.93 -21.33
CA VAL A 30 -6.25 10.62 -19.92
C VAL A 30 -5.59 11.66 -19.02
N LEU A 31 -6.25 12.04 -17.93
CA LEU A 31 -5.67 12.90 -16.89
C LEU A 31 -5.06 12.04 -15.78
N ILE A 32 -3.75 12.11 -15.59
CA ILE A 32 -3.07 11.32 -14.57
C ILE A 32 -2.89 12.15 -13.30
N LEU A 33 -3.49 11.69 -12.22
CA LEU A 33 -3.41 12.28 -10.89
C LEU A 33 -2.58 11.37 -9.96
N THR A 34 -1.54 11.93 -9.35
CA THR A 34 -0.62 11.19 -8.49
C THR A 34 -0.37 12.00 -7.21
N PRO A 35 -1.25 11.89 -6.19
CA PRO A 35 -0.99 12.56 -4.91
C PRO A 35 0.21 11.95 -4.18
N ASP A 36 0.95 12.76 -3.43
CA ASP A 36 1.72 12.28 -2.31
C ASP A 36 0.74 11.88 -1.20
N LEU A 37 0.85 10.71 -0.64
CA LEU A 37 0.00 10.27 0.48
C LEU A 37 0.51 10.89 1.79
N PRO A 38 -0.36 11.19 2.78
CA PRO A 38 0.06 11.74 4.07
C PRO A 38 1.19 10.97 4.74
N GLY A 39 2.24 11.72 5.13
CA GLY A 39 3.48 11.17 5.66
C GLY A 39 4.53 10.83 4.61
N PHE A 40 4.29 11.15 3.33
CA PHE A 40 5.23 10.86 2.23
C PHE A 40 5.34 12.04 1.26
N GLY A 41 6.48 12.10 0.56
CA GLY A 41 6.74 13.17 -0.41
C GLY A 41 6.69 14.55 0.23
N LEU A 42 5.81 15.40 -0.28
CA LEU A 42 5.58 16.76 0.23
C LEU A 42 4.36 16.86 1.16
N GLU A 43 3.58 15.76 1.29
CA GLU A 43 2.39 15.76 2.14
C GLU A 43 2.78 15.55 3.62
N PRO A 44 2.30 16.40 4.54
CA PRO A 44 2.64 16.31 5.95
C PRO A 44 2.26 14.95 6.57
N GLU A 45 2.97 14.58 7.63
CA GLU A 45 2.58 13.43 8.44
C GLU A 45 1.24 13.67 9.14
N PRO A 46 0.42 12.63 9.33
CA PRO A 46 -0.77 12.70 10.16
C PRO A 46 -0.41 13.07 11.61
N ASP A 47 -1.33 13.75 12.29
CA ASP A 47 -1.23 14.11 13.72
C ASP A 47 -1.40 12.89 14.66
N ARG A 48 -1.98 11.81 14.17
CA ARG A 48 -2.23 10.54 14.88
C ARG A 48 -1.97 9.34 13.97
N PRO A 49 -1.84 8.12 14.54
CA PRO A 49 -1.70 6.91 13.73
C PRO A 49 -2.94 6.64 12.86
N TRP A 50 -2.76 6.55 11.54
CA TRP A 50 -3.82 6.32 10.57
C TRP A 50 -4.06 4.84 10.28
N SER A 51 -5.33 4.50 9.99
CA SER A 51 -5.78 3.23 9.41
C SER A 51 -5.79 3.32 7.88
N VAL A 52 -6.11 2.20 7.20
CA VAL A 52 -6.34 2.22 5.75
C VAL A 52 -7.59 3.04 5.41
N ASP A 53 -8.61 3.06 6.29
CA ASP A 53 -9.80 3.89 6.09
C ASP A 53 -9.50 5.39 6.19
N ASP A 54 -8.64 5.82 7.14
CA ASP A 54 -8.22 7.22 7.23
C ASP A 54 -7.54 7.69 5.92
N TYR A 55 -6.69 6.83 5.33
CA TYR A 55 -6.09 7.12 4.01
C TYR A 55 -7.13 7.16 2.89
N ALA A 56 -8.09 6.25 2.89
CA ALA A 56 -9.15 6.24 1.88
C ALA A 56 -10.03 7.50 1.97
N ASP A 57 -10.39 7.94 3.19
CA ASP A 57 -11.13 9.19 3.42
C ASP A 57 -10.33 10.40 2.92
N TRP A 58 -9.04 10.43 3.18
CA TRP A 58 -8.17 11.50 2.69
C TRP A 58 -8.11 11.52 1.15
N VAL A 59 -7.99 10.36 0.50
CA VAL A 59 -7.96 10.26 -0.97
C VAL A 59 -9.28 10.74 -1.57
N GLU A 60 -10.43 10.39 -0.99
CA GLU A 60 -11.73 10.89 -1.44
C GLU A 60 -11.82 12.41 -1.32
N ALA A 61 -11.44 12.97 -0.18
CA ALA A 61 -11.41 14.41 0.03
C ALA A 61 -10.40 15.13 -0.89
N TRP A 62 -9.26 14.48 -1.20
CA TRP A 62 -8.28 14.98 -2.15
C TRP A 62 -8.83 15.00 -3.58
N LEU A 63 -9.50 13.93 -4.02
CA LEU A 63 -10.17 13.85 -5.32
C LEU A 63 -11.24 14.94 -5.49
N GLN A 64 -12.05 15.18 -4.46
CA GLN A 64 -13.08 16.25 -4.49
C GLN A 64 -12.50 17.63 -4.79
N ARG A 65 -11.25 17.88 -4.33
CA ARG A 65 -10.58 19.17 -4.55
C ARG A 65 -9.80 19.27 -5.86
N ASN A 66 -9.38 18.13 -6.41
CA ASN A 66 -8.41 18.07 -7.52
C ASN A 66 -8.95 17.41 -8.79
N ALA A 67 -10.08 16.70 -8.72
CA ALA A 67 -10.73 16.17 -9.91
C ALA A 67 -11.36 17.31 -10.74
N PRO A 68 -11.31 17.23 -12.07
CA PRO A 68 -11.73 18.33 -12.94
C PRO A 68 -13.24 18.61 -12.91
N THR A 69 -14.05 17.59 -12.60
CA THR A 69 -15.53 17.69 -12.58
C THR A 69 -16.12 16.63 -11.65
N GLU A 70 -17.31 16.91 -11.12
CA GLU A 70 -18.11 15.92 -10.39
C GLU A 70 -18.49 14.74 -11.29
N GLY A 71 -18.46 13.52 -10.74
CA GLY A 71 -18.84 12.30 -11.45
C GLY A 71 -17.89 11.88 -12.56
N CYS A 72 -16.62 12.31 -12.54
CA CYS A 72 -15.64 11.94 -13.54
C CYS A 72 -15.37 10.42 -13.55
N SER A 73 -15.28 9.85 -14.76
CA SER A 73 -14.84 8.46 -14.96
C SER A 73 -13.42 8.30 -14.43
N THR A 74 -13.24 7.44 -13.42
CA THR A 74 -11.97 7.27 -12.72
C THR A 74 -11.46 5.85 -12.85
N LEU A 75 -10.24 5.71 -13.34
CA LEU A 75 -9.42 4.52 -13.33
C LEU A 75 -8.53 4.61 -12.09
N LEU A 76 -8.50 3.59 -11.24
CA LEU A 76 -7.77 3.62 -9.99
C LEU A 76 -6.61 2.63 -10.02
N LEU A 77 -5.38 3.12 -9.88
CA LEU A 77 -4.19 2.30 -9.77
C LEU A 77 -3.62 2.38 -8.35
N GLY A 78 -3.45 1.23 -7.71
CA GLY A 78 -2.83 1.15 -6.39
C GLY A 78 -1.60 0.25 -6.37
N HIS A 79 -0.43 0.80 -6.04
CA HIS A 79 0.78 0.03 -5.84
C HIS A 79 1.02 -0.25 -4.35
N SER A 80 1.25 -1.50 -3.98
CA SER A 80 1.64 -1.90 -2.62
C SER A 80 0.70 -1.34 -1.53
N HIS A 81 1.12 -0.39 -0.69
CA HIS A 81 0.26 0.31 0.27
C HIS A 81 -0.90 1.05 -0.41
N GLY A 82 -0.64 1.72 -1.54
CA GLY A 82 -1.69 2.34 -2.36
C GLY A 82 -2.74 1.31 -2.83
N GLY A 83 -2.34 0.05 -3.01
CA GLY A 83 -3.27 -1.05 -3.30
C GLY A 83 -4.24 -1.34 -2.15
N ARG A 84 -3.81 -1.23 -0.87
CA ARG A 84 -4.72 -1.32 0.29
C ARG A 84 -5.80 -0.25 0.23
N ILE A 85 -5.39 0.98 -0.05
CA ILE A 85 -6.29 2.13 -0.14
C ILE A 85 -7.26 1.93 -1.33
N ALA A 86 -6.74 1.49 -2.47
CA ALA A 86 -7.54 1.23 -3.66
C ALA A 86 -8.59 0.13 -3.43
N ILE A 87 -8.27 -0.94 -2.70
CA ILE A 87 -9.23 -1.99 -2.31
C ILE A 87 -10.34 -1.39 -1.45
N LYS A 88 -10.02 -0.55 -0.46
CA LYS A 88 -11.04 0.13 0.37
C LYS A 88 -11.95 1.00 -0.48
N LEU A 89 -11.39 1.86 -1.34
CA LEU A 89 -12.15 2.74 -2.23
C LEU A 89 -13.07 1.95 -3.17
N ALA A 90 -12.57 0.87 -3.76
CA ALA A 90 -13.34 0.03 -4.68
C ALA A 90 -14.50 -0.74 -4.02
N THR A 91 -14.48 -0.87 -2.69
CA THR A 91 -15.54 -1.57 -1.92
C THR A 91 -16.51 -0.62 -1.22
N ARG A 92 -16.28 0.70 -1.31
CA ARG A 92 -17.21 1.71 -0.78
C ARG A 92 -18.39 1.91 -1.74
N PRO A 93 -19.56 2.29 -1.22
CA PRO A 93 -20.69 2.66 -2.07
C PRO A 93 -20.32 3.84 -2.98
N GLN A 94 -20.47 3.68 -4.29
CA GLN A 94 -20.31 4.75 -5.26
C GLN A 94 -21.64 5.52 -5.33
N LEU A 95 -21.76 6.59 -4.56
CA LEU A 95 -22.96 7.42 -4.55
C LEU A 95 -23.02 8.30 -5.80
N PRO A 96 -24.22 8.60 -6.36
CA PRO A 96 -24.34 9.47 -7.53
C PRO A 96 -23.76 10.86 -7.33
N ALA A 97 -23.69 11.35 -6.09
CA ALA A 97 -23.14 12.65 -5.70
C ALA A 97 -21.64 12.61 -5.39
N THR A 98 -20.95 11.48 -5.60
CA THR A 98 -19.49 11.45 -5.42
C THR A 98 -18.79 12.18 -6.56
N SER A 99 -17.66 12.80 -6.25
CA SER A 99 -16.85 13.55 -7.23
C SER A 99 -16.20 12.64 -8.29
N TYR A 100 -16.33 11.31 -8.15
CA TYR A 100 -15.70 10.32 -9.03
C TYR A 100 -16.55 9.06 -9.13
N GLN A 101 -16.43 8.36 -10.27
CA GLN A 101 -17.01 7.02 -10.48
C GLN A 101 -15.92 6.05 -10.90
N LEU A 102 -15.66 5.05 -10.07
CA LEU A 102 -14.65 4.04 -10.37
C LEU A 102 -15.14 3.13 -11.50
N GLN A 103 -14.41 3.12 -12.62
CA GLN A 103 -14.70 2.30 -13.79
C GLN A 103 -13.80 1.07 -13.88
N HIS A 104 -12.57 1.16 -13.35
CA HIS A 104 -11.59 0.11 -13.42
C HIS A 104 -10.60 0.19 -12.26
N LEU A 105 -10.15 -0.97 -11.78
CA LEU A 105 -9.15 -1.08 -10.72
C LEU A 105 -7.90 -1.79 -11.23
N TYR A 106 -6.75 -1.17 -11.04
CA TYR A 106 -5.42 -1.74 -11.30
C TYR A 106 -4.68 -1.94 -9.99
N LEU A 107 -4.37 -3.19 -9.64
CA LEU A 107 -3.63 -3.55 -8.43
C LEU A 107 -2.22 -4.03 -8.78
N CYS A 108 -1.24 -3.18 -8.57
CA CYS A 108 0.17 -3.45 -8.88
C CYS A 108 0.90 -3.90 -7.61
N ALA A 109 1.25 -5.18 -7.51
CA ALA A 109 1.91 -5.76 -6.33
C ALA A 109 1.24 -5.29 -5.02
N ALA A 110 -0.10 -5.28 -5.01
CA ALA A 110 -0.89 -4.68 -3.95
C ALA A 110 -0.72 -5.41 -2.62
N ALA A 111 -0.56 -4.66 -1.54
CA ALA A 111 -0.67 -5.20 -0.21
C ALA A 111 -2.17 -5.33 0.17
N GLY A 112 -2.49 -6.16 1.15
CA GLY A 112 -3.89 -6.36 1.59
C GLY A 112 -4.10 -7.71 2.25
N ILE A 113 -3.37 -8.73 1.82
CA ILE A 113 -3.38 -10.06 2.43
C ILE A 113 -2.54 -10.02 3.72
N ARG A 114 -3.13 -10.46 4.82
CA ARG A 114 -2.43 -10.55 6.09
C ARG A 114 -1.73 -11.90 6.23
N HIS A 115 -0.41 -11.89 6.14
CA HIS A 115 0.38 -13.06 6.46
C HIS A 115 0.58 -13.18 7.99
N ARG A 116 0.21 -14.32 8.55
CA ARG A 116 0.66 -14.71 9.90
C ARG A 116 2.14 -15.06 9.80
N SER A 117 3.01 -14.06 9.87
CA SER A 117 4.45 -14.27 9.80
C SER A 117 4.92 -14.97 11.07
N LEU A 118 5.33 -16.23 10.95
CA LEU A 118 6.12 -16.95 11.98
C LEU A 118 7.35 -16.11 12.38
N LYS A 119 7.98 -15.40 11.43
CA LYS A 119 9.13 -14.51 11.70
C LYS A 119 8.77 -13.37 12.66
N ARG A 120 7.57 -12.75 12.54
CA ARG A 120 7.11 -11.72 13.49
C ARG A 120 6.84 -12.31 14.88
N SER A 121 6.27 -13.52 14.95
CA SER A 121 6.06 -14.21 16.22
C SER A 121 7.38 -14.58 16.87
N VAL A 122 8.32 -15.13 16.09
CA VAL A 122 9.69 -15.43 16.56
C VAL A 122 10.42 -14.15 16.95
N GLY A 123 10.31 -13.06 16.17
CA GLY A 123 10.90 -11.76 16.50
C GLY A 123 10.37 -11.18 17.81
N LYS A 124 9.06 -11.29 18.09
CA LYS A 124 8.46 -10.87 19.37
C LYS A 124 8.96 -11.72 20.54
N VAL A 125 9.08 -13.04 20.36
CA VAL A 125 9.62 -13.94 21.36
C VAL A 125 11.10 -13.63 21.63
N LEU A 126 11.92 -13.44 20.58
CA LEU A 126 13.33 -13.07 20.71
C LEU A 126 13.50 -11.70 21.36
N ALA A 127 12.66 -10.70 21.02
CA ALA A 127 12.69 -9.39 21.67
C ALA A 127 12.26 -9.48 23.15
N GLY A 128 11.31 -10.36 23.49
CA GLY A 128 10.92 -10.67 24.87
C GLY A 128 12.05 -11.28 25.67
N ILE A 129 12.71 -12.30 25.11
CA ILE A 129 13.89 -12.94 25.70
C ILE A 129 15.05 -11.93 25.85
N GLY A 130 15.30 -11.11 24.81
CA GLY A 130 16.31 -10.06 24.84
C GLY A 130 16.06 -9.06 25.97
N ARG A 131 14.81 -8.65 26.20
CA ARG A 131 14.45 -7.72 27.29
C ARG A 131 14.79 -8.29 28.67
N VAL A 132 14.59 -9.59 28.88
CA VAL A 132 14.93 -10.28 30.13
C VAL A 132 16.45 -10.42 30.27
N LEU A 133 17.16 -10.83 29.21
CA LEU A 133 18.62 -10.99 29.22
C LEU A 133 19.35 -9.65 29.42
N PHE A 134 18.89 -8.57 28.78
CA PHE A 134 19.53 -7.24 28.91
C PHE A 134 19.12 -6.49 30.19
N ALA A 135 18.20 -7.02 30.99
CA ALA A 135 17.96 -6.55 32.35
C ALA A 135 19.06 -6.97 33.32
N ILE A 136 19.96 -7.91 32.93
CA ILE A 136 21.10 -8.35 33.73
C ILE A 136 22.20 -7.28 33.67
N PRO A 137 22.72 -6.81 34.82
CA PRO A 137 23.82 -5.84 34.84
C PRO A 137 25.03 -6.33 34.03
N GLY A 138 25.56 -5.48 33.14
CA GLY A 138 26.67 -5.80 32.24
C GLY A 138 26.25 -6.23 30.82
N LEU A 139 25.11 -6.84 30.62
CA LEU A 139 24.61 -7.19 29.28
C LEU A 139 23.84 -6.06 28.59
N SER A 140 23.40 -5.05 29.32
CA SER A 140 22.67 -3.89 28.80
C SER A 140 23.44 -3.12 27.72
N LYS A 141 24.76 -3.11 27.76
CA LYS A 141 25.63 -2.46 26.75
C LYS A 141 25.55 -3.14 25.36
N LEU A 142 25.11 -4.41 25.29
CA LEU A 142 24.99 -5.17 24.05
C LEU A 142 23.59 -5.01 23.42
N GLU A 143 22.61 -4.47 24.15
CA GLU A 143 21.24 -4.27 23.68
C GLU A 143 21.13 -3.50 22.35
N PRO A 144 21.82 -2.35 22.14
CA PRO A 144 21.75 -1.60 20.89
C PRO A 144 22.26 -2.41 19.69
N TYR A 145 23.33 -3.19 19.87
CA TYR A 145 23.89 -4.03 18.81
C TYR A 145 22.97 -5.19 18.44
N ALA A 146 22.39 -5.83 19.45
CA ALA A 146 21.44 -6.92 19.26
C ALA A 146 20.13 -6.43 18.57
N LYS A 147 19.62 -5.27 18.96
CA LYS A 147 18.49 -4.61 18.28
C LYS A 147 18.81 -4.29 16.83
N LYS A 148 19.98 -3.68 16.56
CA LYS A 148 20.41 -3.34 15.19
C LYS A 148 20.53 -4.59 14.31
N LEU A 149 21.09 -5.69 14.84
CA LEU A 149 21.17 -6.96 14.13
C LEU A 149 19.79 -7.57 13.87
N LEU A 150 18.89 -7.53 14.86
CA LEU A 150 17.52 -8.02 14.73
C LEU A 150 16.75 -7.24 13.65
N TYR A 151 16.82 -5.91 13.63
CA TYR A 151 16.18 -5.07 12.60
C TYR A 151 16.78 -5.31 11.22
N LYS A 152 18.10 -5.47 11.10
CA LYS A 152 18.76 -5.82 9.84
C LYS A 152 18.28 -7.18 9.30
N VAL A 153 18.09 -8.17 10.18
CA VAL A 153 17.56 -9.50 9.82
C VAL A 153 16.08 -9.43 9.41
N LEU A 154 15.31 -8.55 10.05
CA LEU A 154 13.89 -8.33 9.73
C LEU A 154 13.67 -7.44 8.50
N ARG A 155 14.73 -6.88 7.91
CA ARG A 155 14.68 -5.95 6.74
C ARG A 155 13.76 -4.73 6.92
N GLU A 156 13.67 -4.18 8.11
CA GLU A 156 12.82 -3.02 8.43
C GLU A 156 13.62 -1.69 8.34
N HIS A 157 14.31 -1.43 7.20
CA HIS A 157 15.10 -0.20 7.04
C HIS A 157 14.26 1.09 7.09
N ASP A 158 13.04 1.08 6.56
CA ASP A 158 12.15 2.26 6.55
C ASP A 158 11.59 2.55 7.96
N TYR A 159 11.68 1.60 8.87
CA TYR A 159 11.16 1.72 10.23
C TYR A 159 12.05 2.54 11.16
N GLU A 160 13.37 2.55 10.95
CA GLU A 160 14.31 3.24 11.84
C GLU A 160 14.24 4.77 11.71
N GLN A 161 13.94 5.28 10.51
CA GLN A 161 13.88 6.72 10.22
C GLN A 161 12.48 7.33 10.38
N ALA A 162 11.44 6.51 10.43
CA ALA A 162 10.07 6.97 10.57
C ALA A 162 9.79 7.56 11.96
N SER A 163 8.93 8.58 12.02
CA SER A 163 8.42 9.14 13.27
C SER A 163 7.64 8.08 14.10
N SER A 164 7.35 8.38 15.35
CA SER A 164 6.54 7.50 16.19
C SER A 164 5.13 7.31 15.63
N VAL A 165 4.55 8.34 15.02
CA VAL A 165 3.22 8.31 14.39
C VAL A 165 3.25 7.41 13.17
N MET A 166 4.23 7.57 12.27
CA MET A 166 4.34 6.76 11.06
C MET A 166 4.66 5.29 11.36
N ARG A 167 5.47 4.99 12.40
CA ARG A 167 5.67 3.60 12.86
C ARG A 167 4.38 2.94 13.35
N GLN A 168 3.55 3.67 14.11
CA GLN A 168 2.27 3.17 14.58
C GLN A 168 1.27 3.04 13.42
N THR A 169 1.28 3.99 12.47
CA THR A 169 0.49 3.93 11.22
C THR A 169 0.85 2.68 10.43
N LEU A 170 2.15 2.42 10.19
CA LEU A 170 2.60 1.20 9.49
C LEU A 170 2.12 -0.07 10.19
N ALA A 171 2.24 -0.12 11.52
CA ALA A 171 1.77 -1.26 12.30
C ALA A 171 0.25 -1.47 12.16
N LYS A 172 -0.52 -0.37 12.18
CA LYS A 172 -1.99 -0.38 12.06
C LYS A 172 -2.44 -0.83 10.67
N VAL A 173 -1.91 -0.22 9.59
CA VAL A 173 -2.29 -0.57 8.20
C VAL A 173 -1.85 -1.98 7.81
N THR A 174 -0.70 -2.47 8.32
CA THR A 174 -0.24 -3.84 8.04
C THR A 174 -0.92 -4.92 8.87
N ALA A 175 -1.56 -4.55 9.99
CA ALA A 175 -2.34 -5.47 10.80
C ALA A 175 -3.71 -5.79 10.18
N GLU A 176 -4.22 -4.91 9.34
CA GLU A 176 -5.52 -5.07 8.72
C GLU A 176 -5.45 -6.10 7.58
N ASP A 177 -6.38 -7.06 7.62
CA ASP A 177 -6.57 -8.06 6.56
C ASP A 177 -7.73 -7.63 5.67
N LEU A 178 -7.45 -7.35 4.40
CA LEU A 178 -8.44 -6.92 3.43
C LEU A 178 -9.02 -8.07 2.61
N THR A 179 -8.58 -9.32 2.85
CA THR A 179 -9.10 -10.51 2.16
C THR A 179 -10.64 -10.57 2.17
N PRO A 180 -11.35 -10.26 3.29
CA PRO A 180 -12.81 -10.29 3.32
C PRO A 180 -13.50 -9.23 2.45
N LEU A 181 -12.77 -8.21 1.99
CA LEU A 181 -13.29 -7.16 1.12
C LEU A 181 -13.20 -7.53 -0.37
N LEU A 182 -12.26 -8.38 -0.76
CA LEU A 182 -11.99 -8.70 -2.17
C LEU A 182 -13.24 -9.19 -2.94
N PRO A 183 -14.09 -10.06 -2.39
CA PRO A 183 -15.32 -10.49 -3.09
C PRO A 183 -16.36 -9.39 -3.29
N LYS A 184 -16.20 -8.24 -2.61
CA LYS A 184 -17.10 -7.08 -2.71
C LYS A 184 -16.72 -6.14 -3.86
N ILE A 185 -15.56 -6.34 -4.47
CA ILE A 185 -15.12 -5.57 -5.63
C ILE A 185 -15.93 -6.05 -6.84
N THR A 186 -16.70 -5.15 -7.44
CA THR A 186 -17.60 -5.43 -8.56
C THR A 186 -17.16 -4.80 -9.88
N ILE A 187 -16.20 -3.87 -9.82
CA ILE A 187 -15.66 -3.21 -11.03
C ILE A 187 -14.61 -4.09 -11.71
N PRO A 188 -14.41 -3.97 -13.04
CA PRO A 188 -13.33 -4.62 -13.76
C PRO A 188 -11.99 -4.40 -13.05
N THR A 189 -11.22 -5.47 -12.88
CA THR A 189 -9.97 -5.42 -12.10
C THR A 189 -8.86 -6.18 -12.80
N ASP A 190 -7.72 -5.53 -13.01
CA ASP A 190 -6.48 -6.13 -13.43
C ASP A 190 -5.46 -6.12 -12.29
N LEU A 191 -4.78 -7.25 -12.14
CA LEU A 191 -3.76 -7.50 -11.14
C LEU A 191 -2.42 -7.67 -11.83
N PHE A 192 -1.40 -6.92 -11.42
CA PHE A 192 -0.06 -6.96 -12.01
C PHE A 192 0.95 -7.38 -10.94
N TRP A 193 1.71 -8.45 -11.20
CA TRP A 193 2.61 -9.01 -10.19
C TRP A 193 3.93 -9.48 -10.76
N GLY A 194 5.03 -9.10 -10.08
CA GLY A 194 6.34 -9.66 -10.33
C GLY A 194 6.49 -11.03 -9.65
N GLU A 195 6.97 -12.04 -10.36
CA GLU A 195 7.15 -13.39 -9.81
C GLU A 195 8.20 -13.45 -8.70
N ASN A 196 9.17 -12.54 -8.75
CA ASN A 196 10.25 -12.43 -7.77
C ASN A 196 9.97 -11.37 -6.68
N ASP A 197 8.70 -10.99 -6.48
CA ASP A 197 8.33 -10.06 -5.41
C ASP A 197 8.49 -10.71 -4.04
N THR A 198 9.31 -10.08 -3.19
CA THR A 198 9.59 -10.55 -1.82
C THR A 198 8.85 -9.75 -0.75
N TYR A 199 8.18 -8.65 -1.10
CA TYR A 199 7.37 -7.83 -0.18
C TYR A 199 5.92 -8.29 -0.16
N THR A 200 5.30 -8.37 -1.35
CA THR A 200 3.97 -8.95 -1.57
C THR A 200 4.16 -10.12 -2.53
N PRO A 201 4.34 -11.36 -2.03
CA PRO A 201 4.61 -12.51 -2.88
C PRO A 201 3.54 -12.71 -3.95
N VAL A 202 3.92 -13.21 -5.14
CA VAL A 202 2.98 -13.45 -6.25
C VAL A 202 1.77 -14.32 -5.84
N LYS A 203 1.93 -15.14 -4.78
CA LYS A 203 0.84 -15.88 -4.16
C LYS A 203 -0.31 -14.99 -3.70
N ASP A 204 -0.02 -13.75 -3.31
CA ASP A 204 -1.06 -12.76 -2.92
C ASP A 204 -1.85 -12.34 -4.15
N GLY A 205 -1.19 -12.17 -5.29
CA GLY A 205 -1.85 -11.91 -6.57
C GLY A 205 -2.83 -13.03 -6.93
N TYR A 206 -2.42 -14.29 -6.81
CA TYR A 206 -3.33 -15.44 -7.02
C TYR A 206 -4.48 -15.46 -6.02
N THR A 207 -4.21 -15.13 -4.75
CA THR A 207 -5.27 -15.06 -3.72
C THR A 207 -6.29 -13.97 -4.05
N MET A 208 -5.83 -12.78 -4.48
CA MET A 208 -6.70 -11.68 -4.89
C MET A 208 -7.50 -12.05 -6.15
N HIS A 209 -6.83 -12.62 -7.17
CA HIS A 209 -7.47 -13.08 -8.39
C HIS A 209 -8.61 -14.08 -8.14
N ASN A 210 -8.36 -15.05 -7.28
CA ASN A 210 -9.37 -16.05 -6.93
C ASN A 210 -10.57 -15.47 -6.14
N ALA A 211 -10.35 -14.35 -5.42
CA ALA A 211 -11.36 -13.72 -4.58
C ALA A 211 -12.14 -12.61 -5.32
N ILE A 212 -11.53 -11.93 -6.29
CA ILE A 212 -12.16 -10.84 -7.07
C ILE A 212 -12.77 -11.43 -8.34
N ARG A 213 -14.09 -11.46 -8.41
CA ARG A 213 -14.80 -12.06 -9.56
C ARG A 213 -14.50 -11.31 -10.85
N GLY A 214 -14.07 -12.04 -11.88
CA GLY A 214 -13.81 -11.48 -13.21
C GLY A 214 -12.51 -10.68 -13.32
N SER A 215 -11.66 -10.72 -12.30
CA SER A 215 -10.33 -10.08 -12.40
C SER A 215 -9.43 -10.83 -13.38
N VAL A 216 -8.42 -10.14 -13.90
CA VAL A 216 -7.35 -10.71 -14.73
C VAL A 216 -6.02 -10.56 -13.98
N LEU A 217 -5.22 -11.63 -13.92
CA LEU A 217 -3.89 -11.59 -13.30
C LEU A 217 -2.81 -11.66 -14.37
N HIS A 218 -1.94 -10.66 -14.36
CA HIS A 218 -0.74 -10.57 -15.20
C HIS A 218 0.49 -10.79 -14.34
N THR A 219 1.29 -11.80 -14.66
CA THR A 219 2.55 -12.07 -13.97
C THR A 219 3.75 -11.79 -14.86
N PHE A 220 4.83 -11.29 -14.28
CA PHE A 220 6.04 -10.90 -14.99
C PHE A 220 7.23 -11.63 -14.43
N ALA A 221 7.83 -12.51 -15.25
CA ALA A 221 9.06 -13.22 -14.90
C ALA A 221 10.20 -12.22 -14.61
N ALA A 222 11.10 -12.58 -13.70
CA ALA A 222 12.25 -11.77 -13.28
C ALA A 222 11.93 -10.39 -12.69
N THR A 223 10.66 -9.99 -12.63
CA THR A 223 10.21 -8.72 -12.05
C THR A 223 10.00 -8.86 -10.54
N ARG A 224 10.35 -7.80 -9.81
CA ARG A 224 10.18 -7.69 -8.36
C ARG A 224 8.98 -6.80 -8.02
N HIS A 225 9.03 -6.16 -6.85
CA HIS A 225 7.92 -5.37 -6.29
C HIS A 225 7.48 -4.15 -7.12
N ARG A 226 8.35 -3.61 -7.97
CA ARG A 226 8.07 -2.40 -8.77
C ARG A 226 7.51 -2.72 -10.16
N VAL A 227 6.45 -3.52 -10.22
CA VAL A 227 5.81 -3.97 -11.47
C VAL A 227 5.11 -2.85 -12.26
N HIS A 228 4.93 -1.68 -11.67
CA HIS A 228 4.31 -0.49 -12.27
C HIS A 228 5.32 0.44 -12.97
N ARG A 229 6.58 0.00 -13.14
CA ARG A 229 7.68 0.70 -13.82
C ARG A 229 8.19 -0.08 -15.01
#